data_af7425ecf4d04af14d4569dac55bba8e
#
_entry.id   af7425ecf4d04af14d4569dac55bba8e
#
_cell.length_a   1.000
_cell.length_b   1.000
_cell.length_c   1.000
_cell.angle_alpha   90.00
_cell.angle_beta   90.00
_cell.angle_gamma   90.00
#
_symmetry.space_group_name_H-M   'P 1'
#
loop_
_entity.id
_entity.type
_entity.pdbx_description
1 polymer ?
#
loop_
_entity_poly.entity_id
_entity_poly.type
_entity_poly.pdbx_seq_one_letter_code
_entity_poly.pdbx_strand_id
1 'polypeptide(L)'
;MQNSDLVSSFAEIAREKDIDRDTLQLIVEDVFRAMIRKRYGSDDSFEIILNPDHGDMQILHIREVVENWAVEDPVTEIEETDAQQIDEDFEVGDEVAEEIEFKDFGRRAVMTARQTFSQRIRDIEKDNTVDWYQDLVGEIVVGELYQVRRREILVMHNKAELKMPREEQIFRDRFRKGDMIRAVIKEVTREANGDPRIVISRADPLFMERLFELEVPEIDEGLVEIKKIVREPGDRAKVAVISYDDRIDPVGACVGMKGSRIHSVVRELGNENIDVVQWTDDPIEMIKRALSPAKPVQVVLNDELTPPRAKVVVQVDEVSQAIGRGGINIRLASKLTGYEIDVYREISEEEEDIEIQEFSDEIPEELLQMLRNIGCDTARAVLELSRDELMRRTGMEEAYAEHVLNVIKAEFADEGSASVQAEKVTAAATTVSGESEEPKAEETSTPDEGPSEEAAPADEAPSEESAPADQASPEAEPAEATQENAEGSSDSNDSSDVDAEASTETEEEEKDAS
;
A
#
# COMPACT_ATOMS: atom_id res chain seq x y z
N MET A 1 47.32 24.17 0.94
CA MET A 1 45.88 24.43 0.73
C MET A 1 45.58 25.54 1.70
N GLN A 2 45.11 26.64 1.21
CA GLN A 2 44.73 27.77 2.07
C GLN A 2 43.37 27.45 2.68
N ASN A 3 43.02 28.03 3.85
CA ASN A 3 41.75 27.82 4.54
C ASN A 3 40.55 28.09 3.58
N SER A 4 40.69 29.09 2.70
CA SER A 4 39.71 29.47 1.68
C SER A 4 39.42 28.38 0.64
N ASP A 5 40.39 27.54 0.26
CA ASP A 5 40.18 26.49 -0.75
C ASP A 5 39.23 25.39 -0.25
N LEU A 6 39.29 25.09 1.05
CA LEU A 6 38.48 24.02 1.65
C LEU A 6 37.02 24.49 1.91
N VAL A 7 36.86 25.69 2.42
CA VAL A 7 35.54 26.31 2.65
C VAL A 7 34.84 26.57 1.32
N SER A 8 35.59 27.06 0.30
CA SER A 8 35.03 27.21 -1.05
C SER A 8 34.56 25.89 -1.64
N SER A 9 35.28 24.79 -1.43
CA SER A 9 34.87 23.43 -1.83
C SER A 9 33.63 22.98 -1.10
N PHE A 10 33.44 23.32 0.18
CA PHE A 10 32.26 23.02 0.94
C PHE A 10 31.04 23.83 0.46
N ALA A 11 31.24 25.12 0.19
CA ALA A 11 30.20 25.98 -0.37
C ALA A 11 29.74 25.52 -1.77
N GLU A 12 30.63 25.03 -2.60
CA GLU A 12 30.31 24.47 -3.90
C GLU A 12 29.48 23.19 -3.78
N ILE A 13 29.87 22.28 -2.89
CA ILE A 13 29.11 21.06 -2.60
C ILE A 13 27.70 21.40 -2.06
N ALA A 14 27.60 22.36 -1.15
CA ALA A 14 26.32 22.77 -0.57
C ALA A 14 25.37 23.38 -1.62
N ARG A 15 25.90 24.18 -2.55
CA ARG A 15 25.12 24.72 -3.69
C ARG A 15 24.64 23.62 -4.64
N GLU A 16 25.47 22.64 -4.94
CA GLU A 16 25.10 21.50 -5.78
C GLU A 16 23.94 20.69 -5.14
N LYS A 17 23.88 20.69 -3.80
CA LYS A 17 22.92 19.92 -3.00
C LYS A 17 21.75 20.73 -2.48
N ASP A 18 21.65 22.00 -2.86
CA ASP A 18 20.57 22.92 -2.47
C ASP A 18 20.41 23.07 -0.94
N ILE A 19 21.56 23.14 -0.25
CA ILE A 19 21.62 23.34 1.21
C ILE A 19 21.71 24.82 1.50
N ASP A 20 20.87 25.30 2.43
CA ASP A 20 20.87 26.69 2.87
C ASP A 20 22.17 27.08 3.60
N ARG A 21 22.43 28.39 3.67
CA ARG A 21 23.67 28.91 4.24
C ARG A 21 23.80 28.65 5.73
N ASP A 22 22.70 28.77 6.46
CA ASP A 22 22.73 28.62 7.92
C ASP A 22 23.03 27.14 8.27
N THR A 23 22.41 26.21 7.56
CA THR A 23 22.71 24.78 7.70
C THR A 23 24.14 24.45 7.29
N LEU A 24 24.65 25.07 6.20
CA LEU A 24 26.06 24.90 5.80
C LEU A 24 27.00 25.37 6.91
N GLN A 25 26.75 26.52 7.52
CA GLN A 25 27.56 27.07 8.61
C GLN A 25 27.60 26.11 9.78
N LEU A 26 26.45 25.60 10.22
CA LEU A 26 26.37 24.63 11.31
C LEU A 26 27.13 23.34 11.02
N ILE A 27 27.01 22.81 9.78
CA ILE A 27 27.73 21.60 9.39
C ILE A 27 29.26 21.82 9.42
N VAL A 28 29.71 22.96 8.89
CA VAL A 28 31.11 23.30 8.85
C VAL A 28 31.64 23.46 10.27
N GLU A 29 30.92 24.18 11.13
CA GLU A 29 31.28 24.35 12.53
C GLU A 29 31.40 22.99 13.25
N ASP A 30 30.40 22.11 13.12
CA ASP A 30 30.40 20.77 13.71
C ASP A 30 31.61 19.93 13.26
N VAL A 31 31.93 20.00 11.98
CA VAL A 31 33.08 19.25 11.41
C VAL A 31 34.38 19.73 12.03
N PHE A 32 34.54 21.06 12.19
CA PHE A 32 35.76 21.62 12.77
C PHE A 32 35.83 21.39 14.28
N ARG A 33 34.75 21.52 15.00
CA ARG A 33 34.68 21.14 16.41
C ARG A 33 35.06 19.66 16.62
N ALA A 34 34.59 18.76 15.76
CA ALA A 34 35.00 17.35 15.81
C ALA A 34 36.49 17.13 15.54
N MET A 35 37.09 17.94 14.63
CA MET A 35 38.53 17.89 14.39
C MET A 35 39.32 18.40 15.60
N ILE A 36 38.91 19.51 16.20
CA ILE A 36 39.54 20.11 17.38
C ILE A 36 39.50 19.13 18.54
N ARG A 37 38.31 18.57 18.87
CA ARG A 37 38.17 17.54 19.90
C ARG A 37 39.07 16.34 19.72
N LYS A 38 39.28 15.92 18.47
CA LYS A 38 40.16 14.78 18.17
C LYS A 38 41.65 15.10 18.40
N ARG A 39 42.06 16.36 18.21
CA ARG A 39 43.44 16.77 18.37
C ARG A 39 43.77 17.22 19.79
N TYR A 40 42.88 18.02 20.39
CA TYR A 40 43.14 18.71 21.65
C TYR A 40 42.38 18.07 22.85
N GLY A 41 41.41 17.20 22.58
CA GLY A 41 40.64 16.51 23.63
C GLY A 41 39.34 17.23 24.00
N SER A 42 39.30 18.56 23.93
CA SER A 42 38.11 19.40 24.08
C SER A 42 38.04 20.43 22.95
N ASP A 43 36.85 21.04 22.78
CA ASP A 43 36.57 22.14 21.89
C ASP A 43 36.05 23.39 22.61
N ASP A 44 36.02 23.37 23.97
CA ASP A 44 35.42 24.44 24.79
C ASP A 44 36.23 25.74 24.69
N SER A 45 37.58 25.66 24.52
CA SER A 45 38.47 26.79 24.41
C SER A 45 38.71 27.25 22.96
N PHE A 46 37.79 26.87 22.05
CA PHE A 46 37.97 27.22 20.62
C PHE A 46 36.70 27.92 20.08
N GLU A 47 36.94 29.02 19.37
CA GLU A 47 35.93 29.73 18.61
C GLU A 47 36.17 29.60 17.12
N ILE A 48 35.10 29.27 16.38
CA ILE A 48 35.12 29.10 14.94
C ILE A 48 34.33 30.22 14.31
N ILE A 49 35.01 31.10 13.58
CA ILE A 49 34.39 32.22 12.87
C ILE A 49 34.36 31.86 11.39
N LEU A 50 33.15 31.66 10.83
CA LEU A 50 32.96 31.34 9.43
C LEU A 50 32.28 32.50 8.71
N ASN A 51 32.89 32.97 7.63
CA ASN A 51 32.23 33.91 6.71
C ASN A 51 31.89 33.17 5.41
N PRO A 52 30.60 32.70 5.26
CA PRO A 52 30.20 31.89 4.12
C PRO A 52 30.19 32.66 2.79
N ASP A 53 30.16 34.01 2.81
CA ASP A 53 30.13 34.82 1.59
C ASP A 53 31.49 34.95 0.94
N HIS A 54 32.53 35.00 1.71
CA HIS A 54 33.93 35.13 1.23
C HIS A 54 34.71 33.82 1.28
N GLY A 55 34.14 32.79 1.93
CA GLY A 55 34.81 31.52 2.12
C GLY A 55 35.98 31.58 3.11
N ASP A 56 35.99 32.63 3.95
CA ASP A 56 37.01 32.80 4.97
C ASP A 56 36.56 32.13 6.26
N MET A 57 37.51 31.46 6.90
CA MET A 57 37.32 30.82 8.18
C MET A 57 38.54 31.03 9.07
N GLN A 58 38.28 31.39 10.31
CA GLN A 58 39.25 31.52 11.37
C GLN A 58 38.90 30.58 12.51
N ILE A 59 39.90 29.93 13.06
CA ILE A 59 39.79 29.13 14.27
C ILE A 59 40.64 29.81 15.33
N LEU A 60 40.03 30.32 16.35
CA LEU A 60 40.66 30.96 17.47
C LEU A 60 40.75 29.98 18.63
N HIS A 61 41.93 29.83 19.17
CA HIS A 61 42.20 29.11 20.40
C HIS A 61 42.27 30.13 21.54
N ILE A 62 41.30 30.15 22.42
CA ILE A 62 41.19 31.08 23.53
C ILE A 62 41.77 30.41 24.76
N ARG A 63 42.79 31.00 25.34
CA ARG A 63 43.49 30.51 26.53
C ARG A 63 43.63 31.60 27.56
N GLU A 64 43.50 31.27 28.85
CA GLU A 64 43.71 32.19 29.96
C GLU A 64 45.21 32.26 30.32
N VAL A 65 45.72 33.47 30.52
CA VAL A 65 47.11 33.69 30.91
C VAL A 65 47.26 33.38 32.38
N VAL A 66 48.16 32.44 32.68
CA VAL A 66 48.48 32.03 34.07
C VAL A 66 49.94 32.35 34.37
N GLU A 67 50.27 32.40 35.67
CA GLU A 67 51.66 32.58 36.11
C GLU A 67 52.59 31.50 35.52
N ASN A 68 53.82 31.88 35.24
CA ASN A 68 54.81 30.96 34.72
C ASN A 68 54.96 29.72 35.64
N TRP A 69 54.90 28.53 35.06
CA TRP A 69 54.93 27.22 35.71
C TRP A 69 53.64 26.82 36.45
N ALA A 70 52.56 27.58 36.32
CA ALA A 70 51.27 27.31 36.92
C ALA A 70 50.25 26.64 35.96
N VAL A 71 50.61 26.38 34.72
CA VAL A 71 49.73 25.75 33.69
C VAL A 71 49.33 24.34 34.15
N GLU A 72 48.05 24.12 34.41
CA GLU A 72 47.48 22.82 34.68
C GLU A 72 47.03 22.11 33.42
N ASP A 73 46.36 22.82 32.51
CA ASP A 73 45.89 22.32 31.22
C ASP A 73 46.37 23.22 30.07
N PRO A 74 47.32 22.72 29.23
CA PRO A 74 47.83 23.50 28.08
C PRO A 74 46.76 23.82 27.01
N VAL A 75 45.55 23.23 27.09
CA VAL A 75 44.45 23.53 26.17
C VAL A 75 43.68 24.78 26.59
N THR A 76 43.57 25.02 27.88
CA THR A 76 42.78 26.15 28.44
C THR A 76 43.67 27.28 28.94
N GLU A 77 44.96 27.02 29.22
CA GLU A 77 45.89 27.95 29.89
C GLU A 77 47.14 28.17 29.05
N ILE A 78 47.75 29.35 29.17
CA ILE A 78 49.02 29.73 28.57
C ILE A 78 49.92 30.45 29.58
N GLU A 79 51.24 30.17 29.57
CA GLU A 79 52.17 30.89 30.44
C GLU A 79 52.28 32.36 30.03
N GLU A 80 52.39 33.25 31.00
CA GLU A 80 52.59 34.70 30.80
C GLU A 80 53.71 34.99 29.82
N THR A 81 54.85 34.26 29.91
CA THR A 81 56.00 34.46 28.96
C THR A 81 55.68 34.08 27.53
N ASP A 82 54.79 33.12 27.31
CA ASP A 82 54.39 32.73 25.96
C ASP A 82 53.28 33.66 25.44
N ALA A 83 52.38 34.15 26.30
CA ALA A 83 51.37 35.15 25.97
C ALA A 83 52.03 36.47 25.55
N GLN A 84 53.06 36.93 26.26
CA GLN A 84 53.82 38.15 25.95
C GLN A 84 54.65 38.04 24.65
N GLN A 85 54.86 36.85 24.09
CA GLN A 85 55.41 36.71 22.75
C GLN A 85 54.42 37.01 21.65
N ILE A 86 53.10 36.89 21.96
CA ILE A 86 52.02 37.21 21.05
C ILE A 86 51.73 38.72 21.09
N ASP A 87 51.56 39.27 22.29
CA ASP A 87 51.44 40.72 22.52
C ASP A 87 52.05 41.02 23.90
N GLU A 88 52.89 42.09 23.94
CA GLU A 88 53.62 42.52 25.15
C GLU A 88 52.70 43.05 26.28
N ASP A 89 51.45 43.38 25.94
CA ASP A 89 50.48 43.97 26.87
C ASP A 89 49.63 42.93 27.65
N PHE A 90 49.79 41.62 27.44
CA PHE A 90 49.06 40.58 28.17
C PHE A 90 49.53 40.40 29.61
N GLU A 91 48.59 40.41 30.56
CA GLU A 91 48.78 40.18 31.96
C GLU A 91 48.10 38.87 32.42
N VAL A 92 48.52 38.37 33.63
CA VAL A 92 47.89 37.17 34.21
C VAL A 92 46.39 37.39 34.47
N GLY A 93 45.57 36.54 33.93
CA GLY A 93 44.10 36.60 33.96
C GLY A 93 43.45 37.15 32.71
N ASP A 94 44.25 37.57 31.70
CA ASP A 94 43.75 37.95 30.40
C ASP A 94 43.43 36.74 29.52
N GLU A 95 42.49 36.87 28.57
CA GLU A 95 42.21 35.86 27.54
C GLU A 95 43.02 36.17 26.25
N VAL A 96 43.79 35.18 25.84
CA VAL A 96 44.57 35.25 24.59
C VAL A 96 43.88 34.42 23.51
N ALA A 97 43.54 35.08 22.40
CA ALA A 97 43.00 34.41 21.21
C ALA A 97 44.12 34.22 20.15
N GLU A 98 44.55 32.99 19.96
CA GLU A 98 45.55 32.64 18.95
C GLU A 98 44.89 32.02 17.72
N GLU A 99 45.15 32.56 16.53
CA GLU A 99 44.65 31.97 15.29
C GLU A 99 45.43 30.69 14.94
N ILE A 100 44.69 29.57 14.81
CA ILE A 100 45.26 28.29 14.40
C ILE A 100 45.16 28.10 12.89
N GLU A 101 46.30 27.87 12.25
CA GLU A 101 46.33 27.54 10.83
C GLU A 101 45.93 26.08 10.57
N PHE A 102 45.22 25.86 9.48
CA PHE A 102 44.82 24.51 9.00
C PHE A 102 46.00 23.56 8.81
N LYS A 103 47.18 24.10 8.51
CA LYS A 103 48.39 23.31 8.37
C LYS A 103 48.77 22.56 9.63
N ASP A 104 48.39 23.10 10.79
CA ASP A 104 48.70 22.55 12.09
C ASP A 104 47.93 21.29 12.43
N PHE A 105 46.76 21.12 11.84
CA PHE A 105 45.97 19.90 12.01
C PHE A 105 46.51 18.70 11.20
N GLY A 106 47.34 18.97 10.19
CA GLY A 106 47.93 17.94 9.35
C GLY A 106 46.98 17.31 8.33
N ARG A 107 47.55 16.67 7.30
CA ARG A 107 46.79 16.15 6.14
C ARG A 107 45.70 15.14 6.50
N ARG A 108 45.90 14.32 7.53
CA ARG A 108 44.92 13.32 7.95
C ARG A 108 43.63 13.96 8.52
N ALA A 109 43.80 15.02 9.30
CA ALA A 109 42.67 15.75 9.88
C ALA A 109 41.84 16.42 8.78
N VAL A 110 42.47 17.06 7.82
CA VAL A 110 41.81 17.67 6.65
C VAL A 110 41.02 16.63 5.83
N MET A 111 41.60 15.43 5.60
CA MET A 111 40.90 14.36 4.91
C MET A 111 39.67 13.85 5.73
N THR A 112 39.85 13.73 7.05
CA THR A 112 38.75 13.34 7.95
C THR A 112 37.64 14.39 7.92
N ALA A 113 37.98 15.69 7.99
CA ALA A 113 37.01 16.78 7.90
C ALA A 113 36.18 16.70 6.62
N ARG A 114 36.82 16.54 5.48
CA ARG A 114 36.15 16.40 4.19
C ARG A 114 35.22 15.17 4.17
N GLN A 115 35.67 14.06 4.72
CA GLN A 115 34.84 12.85 4.80
C GLN A 115 33.64 13.06 5.74
N THR A 116 33.85 13.65 6.93
CA THR A 116 32.80 13.95 7.89
C THR A 116 31.78 14.93 7.31
N PHE A 117 32.26 15.99 6.65
CA PHE A 117 31.40 16.95 5.93
C PHE A 117 30.53 16.25 4.90
N SER A 118 31.13 15.45 4.01
CA SER A 118 30.38 14.70 3.00
C SER A 118 29.39 13.71 3.62
N GLN A 119 29.67 13.19 4.81
CA GLN A 119 28.71 12.33 5.53
C GLN A 119 27.55 13.16 6.11
N ARG A 120 27.85 14.31 6.75
CA ARG A 120 26.81 15.20 7.28
C ARG A 120 25.85 15.70 6.21
N ILE A 121 26.39 16.09 5.05
CA ILE A 121 25.58 16.47 3.88
C ILE A 121 24.62 15.33 3.48
N ARG A 122 25.14 14.10 3.38
CA ARG A 122 24.27 12.94 3.05
C ARG A 122 23.21 12.67 4.11
N ASP A 123 23.54 12.87 5.37
CA ASP A 123 22.56 12.66 6.45
C ASP A 123 21.44 13.71 6.38
N ILE A 124 21.76 14.97 6.08
CA ILE A 124 20.77 16.04 5.86
C ILE A 124 19.93 15.77 4.60
N GLU A 125 20.55 15.33 3.50
CA GLU A 125 19.80 14.93 2.30
C GLU A 125 18.78 13.83 2.61
N LYS A 126 19.16 12.86 3.47
CA LYS A 126 18.26 11.81 3.91
C LYS A 126 17.14 12.34 4.78
N ASP A 127 17.45 13.26 5.70
CA ASP A 127 16.48 13.91 6.57
C ASP A 127 15.47 14.71 5.74
N ASN A 128 15.95 15.57 4.85
CA ASN A 128 15.09 16.33 3.94
C ASN A 128 14.25 15.40 3.04
N THR A 129 14.81 14.27 2.62
CA THR A 129 14.05 13.27 1.85
C THR A 129 12.93 12.66 2.68
N VAL A 130 13.20 12.28 3.93
CA VAL A 130 12.16 11.74 4.84
C VAL A 130 11.05 12.76 5.05
N ASP A 131 11.41 14.00 5.39
CA ASP A 131 10.44 15.07 5.67
C ASP A 131 9.57 15.35 4.44
N TRP A 132 10.19 15.48 3.26
CA TRP A 132 9.45 15.71 2.02
C TRP A 132 8.47 14.57 1.67
N TYR A 133 8.89 13.31 1.84
CA TYR A 133 7.99 12.18 1.60
C TYR A 133 6.97 11.96 2.72
N GLN A 134 7.27 12.41 3.94
CA GLN A 134 6.32 12.35 5.05
C GLN A 134 5.08 13.22 4.77
N ASP A 135 5.29 14.40 4.18
CA ASP A 135 4.21 15.30 3.76
C ASP A 135 3.37 14.71 2.61
N LEU A 136 3.96 13.81 1.83
CA LEU A 136 3.30 13.14 0.71
C LEU A 136 2.66 11.79 1.08
N VAL A 137 2.65 11.40 2.37
CA VAL A 137 2.00 10.15 2.77
C VAL A 137 0.51 10.22 2.45
N GLY A 138 0.03 9.19 1.74
CA GLY A 138 -1.34 9.14 1.24
C GLY A 138 -1.54 9.71 -0.16
N GLU A 139 -0.53 10.31 -0.78
CA GLU A 139 -0.61 10.85 -2.15
C GLU A 139 -0.07 9.86 -3.19
N ILE A 140 -0.55 10.00 -4.43
CA ILE A 140 -0.05 9.19 -5.56
C ILE A 140 1.27 9.78 -6.07
N VAL A 141 2.26 8.92 -6.20
CA VAL A 141 3.52 9.21 -6.87
C VAL A 141 3.66 8.39 -8.14
N VAL A 142 4.39 8.97 -9.11
CA VAL A 142 4.70 8.31 -10.37
C VAL A 142 6.20 8.18 -10.49
N GLY A 143 6.72 6.97 -10.48
CA GLY A 143 8.14 6.70 -10.56
C GLY A 143 8.50 5.68 -11.63
N GLU A 144 9.78 5.67 -12.02
CA GLU A 144 10.32 4.70 -12.95
C GLU A 144 10.76 3.43 -12.23
N LEU A 145 10.36 2.28 -12.73
CA LEU A 145 10.79 1.01 -12.18
C LEU A 145 12.28 0.77 -12.45
N TYR A 146 13.06 0.83 -11.39
CA TYR A 146 14.52 0.64 -11.44
C TYR A 146 14.90 -0.84 -11.42
N GLN A 147 14.31 -1.63 -10.50
CA GLN A 147 14.64 -3.04 -10.33
C GLN A 147 13.48 -3.86 -9.76
N VAL A 148 13.24 -5.03 -10.34
CA VAL A 148 12.32 -6.04 -9.79
C VAL A 148 13.14 -7.08 -9.01
N ARG A 149 12.93 -7.15 -7.70
CA ARG A 149 13.51 -8.16 -6.81
C ARG A 149 12.45 -9.18 -6.40
N ARG A 150 12.86 -10.32 -5.87
CA ARG A 150 11.93 -11.39 -5.47
C ARG A 150 10.95 -10.97 -4.36
N ARG A 151 11.38 -10.09 -3.45
CA ARG A 151 10.59 -9.66 -2.28
C ARG A 151 9.99 -8.27 -2.42
N GLU A 152 10.55 -7.45 -3.27
CA GLU A 152 10.18 -6.04 -3.42
C GLU A 152 10.47 -5.54 -4.84
N ILE A 153 9.79 -4.50 -5.23
CA ILE A 153 10.06 -3.73 -6.44
C ILE A 153 10.65 -2.39 -6.00
N LEU A 154 11.71 -1.95 -6.67
CA LEU A 154 12.34 -0.66 -6.45
C LEU A 154 11.94 0.30 -7.55
N VAL A 155 11.43 1.45 -7.16
CA VAL A 155 10.95 2.52 -8.03
C VAL A 155 11.75 3.78 -7.73
N MET A 156 12.24 4.44 -8.76
CA MET A 156 12.95 5.71 -8.65
C MET A 156 11.99 6.88 -8.85
N HIS A 157 11.95 7.77 -7.88
CA HIS A 157 11.20 9.01 -7.96
C HIS A 157 12.03 10.14 -7.34
N ASN A 158 12.23 11.25 -8.06
CA ASN A 158 13.01 12.42 -7.59
C ASN A 158 14.36 12.06 -6.94
N LYS A 159 15.13 11.13 -7.56
CA LYS A 159 16.41 10.60 -7.07
C LYS A 159 16.31 9.74 -5.80
N ALA A 160 15.14 9.57 -5.21
CA ALA A 160 14.92 8.67 -4.07
C ALA A 160 14.48 7.28 -4.54
N GLU A 161 14.89 6.26 -3.80
CA GLU A 161 14.49 4.87 -4.01
C GLU A 161 13.24 4.56 -3.17
N LEU A 162 12.13 4.30 -3.83
CA LEU A 162 10.87 3.87 -3.21
C LEU A 162 10.79 2.35 -3.25
N LYS A 163 10.31 1.75 -2.19
CA LYS A 163 10.20 0.30 -2.03
C LYS A 163 8.74 -0.14 -2.07
N MET A 164 8.41 -1.08 -2.95
CA MET A 164 7.10 -1.73 -2.99
C MET A 164 7.25 -3.20 -2.62
N PRO A 165 7.05 -3.57 -1.34
CA PRO A 165 7.08 -4.95 -0.87
C PRO A 165 6.06 -5.82 -1.60
N ARG A 166 6.25 -7.14 -1.62
CA ARG A 166 5.36 -8.05 -2.33
C ARG A 166 3.91 -8.00 -1.86
N GLU A 167 3.70 -7.69 -0.59
CA GLU A 167 2.38 -7.55 0.04
C GLU A 167 1.62 -6.32 -0.46
N GLU A 168 2.35 -5.31 -0.92
CA GLU A 168 1.84 -4.04 -1.44
C GLU A 168 1.69 -4.04 -2.98
N GLN A 169 1.95 -5.19 -3.63
CA GLN A 169 1.82 -5.37 -5.08
C GLN A 169 0.49 -6.02 -5.44
N ILE A 170 -0.06 -5.65 -6.58
CA ILE A 170 -1.18 -6.37 -7.18
C ILE A 170 -0.61 -7.60 -7.90
N PHE A 171 -1.10 -8.79 -7.58
CA PHE A 171 -0.54 -10.05 -8.11
C PHE A 171 -0.67 -10.19 -9.66
N ARG A 172 -1.55 -9.43 -10.28
CA ARG A 172 -1.73 -9.40 -11.74
C ARG A 172 -0.81 -8.44 -12.46
N ASP A 173 -0.17 -7.52 -11.75
CA ASP A 173 0.74 -6.55 -12.34
C ASP A 173 1.95 -7.24 -12.97
N ARG A 174 2.32 -6.79 -14.16
CA ARG A 174 3.44 -7.30 -14.95
C ARG A 174 4.36 -6.15 -15.32
N PHE A 175 5.20 -5.75 -14.41
CA PHE A 175 6.12 -4.64 -14.61
C PHE A 175 7.48 -5.08 -15.14
N ARG A 176 8.10 -4.22 -15.94
CA ARG A 176 9.45 -4.37 -16.46
C ARG A 176 10.29 -3.17 -16.06
N LYS A 177 11.61 -3.36 -16.01
CA LYS A 177 12.54 -2.25 -15.78
C LYS A 177 12.30 -1.16 -16.83
N GLY A 178 12.17 0.09 -16.36
CA GLY A 178 11.90 1.27 -17.18
C GLY A 178 10.40 1.63 -17.31
N ASP A 179 9.49 0.78 -16.80
CA ASP A 179 8.07 1.12 -16.80
C ASP A 179 7.79 2.22 -15.76
N MET A 180 6.88 3.13 -16.11
CA MET A 180 6.36 4.12 -15.17
C MET A 180 5.24 3.50 -14.34
N ILE A 181 5.36 3.60 -13.02
CA ILE A 181 4.42 3.02 -12.06
C ILE A 181 3.79 4.12 -11.23
N ARG A 182 2.46 4.05 -11.07
CA ARG A 182 1.70 4.84 -10.11
C ARG A 182 1.48 4.02 -8.85
N ALA A 183 1.71 4.62 -7.70
CA ALA A 183 1.43 4.00 -6.40
C ALA A 183 1.19 5.08 -5.35
N VAL A 184 0.50 4.76 -4.26
CA VAL A 184 0.35 5.65 -3.11
C VAL A 184 1.53 5.48 -2.17
N ILE A 185 1.99 6.56 -1.55
CA ILE A 185 2.95 6.48 -0.45
C ILE A 185 2.19 6.00 0.79
N LYS A 186 2.54 4.82 1.29
CA LYS A 186 1.89 4.20 2.43
C LYS A 186 2.51 4.64 3.75
N GLU A 187 3.82 4.57 3.83
CA GLU A 187 4.56 4.93 5.04
C GLU A 187 5.98 5.37 4.71
N VAL A 188 6.52 6.22 5.56
CA VAL A 188 7.90 6.69 5.51
C VAL A 188 8.56 6.38 6.85
N THR A 189 9.63 5.60 6.83
CA THR A 189 10.36 5.18 8.01
C THR A 189 11.85 5.30 7.77
N ARG A 190 12.67 5.09 8.82
CA ARG A 190 14.13 5.02 8.70
C ARG A 190 14.60 3.60 8.96
N GLU A 191 15.49 3.11 8.14
CA GLU A 191 16.17 1.84 8.38
C GLU A 191 17.17 1.96 9.54
N ALA A 192 17.63 0.82 10.06
CA ALA A 192 18.60 0.77 11.14
C ALA A 192 19.95 1.46 10.80
N ASN A 193 20.25 1.61 9.52
CA ASN A 193 21.43 2.32 9.02
C ASN A 193 21.21 3.84 8.81
N GLY A 194 20.01 4.34 9.16
CA GLY A 194 19.62 5.73 8.99
C GLY A 194 19.12 6.10 7.58
N ASP A 195 19.09 5.17 6.63
CA ASP A 195 18.59 5.44 5.29
C ASP A 195 17.05 5.59 5.28
N PRO A 196 16.48 6.49 4.45
CA PRO A 196 15.05 6.62 4.29
C PRO A 196 14.47 5.35 3.69
N ARG A 197 13.39 4.86 4.31
CA ARG A 197 12.59 3.76 3.78
C ARG A 197 11.20 4.27 3.46
N ILE A 198 10.95 4.50 2.19
CA ILE A 198 9.67 4.97 1.68
C ILE A 198 8.95 3.79 1.06
N VAL A 199 7.85 3.39 1.67
CA VAL A 199 7.03 2.27 1.20
C VAL A 199 5.87 2.80 0.39
N ILE A 200 5.76 2.29 -0.83
CA ILE A 200 4.65 2.58 -1.73
C ILE A 200 3.77 1.36 -1.91
N SER A 201 2.49 1.59 -2.12
CA SER A 201 1.49 0.54 -2.25
C SER A 201 0.59 0.74 -3.47
N ARG A 202 0.24 -0.38 -4.11
CA ARG A 202 -0.84 -0.49 -5.09
C ARG A 202 -1.99 -1.35 -4.57
N ALA A 203 -1.73 -2.10 -3.49
CA ALA A 203 -2.70 -2.99 -2.84
C ALA A 203 -3.57 -2.25 -1.82
N ASP A 204 -3.10 -1.15 -1.26
CA ASP A 204 -3.82 -0.37 -0.26
C ASP A 204 -5.13 0.21 -0.82
N PRO A 205 -6.25 0.19 -0.05
CA PRO A 205 -7.50 0.85 -0.42
C PRO A 205 -7.33 2.32 -0.77
N LEU A 206 -6.43 3.04 -0.10
CA LEU A 206 -6.15 4.45 -0.34
C LEU A 206 -5.69 4.72 -1.77
N PHE A 207 -4.94 3.79 -2.39
CA PHE A 207 -4.56 3.93 -3.79
C PHE A 207 -5.78 3.99 -4.73
N MET A 208 -6.79 3.17 -4.47
CA MET A 208 -8.05 3.20 -5.23
C MET A 208 -8.82 4.50 -4.98
N GLU A 209 -8.88 4.96 -3.75
CA GLU A 209 -9.53 6.22 -3.37
C GLU A 209 -8.93 7.40 -4.13
N ARG A 210 -7.61 7.54 -4.11
CA ARG A 210 -6.89 8.59 -4.86
C ARG A 210 -7.08 8.48 -6.38
N LEU A 211 -7.19 7.27 -6.93
CA LEU A 211 -7.51 7.10 -8.34
C LEU A 211 -8.93 7.58 -8.68
N PHE A 212 -9.90 7.36 -7.79
CA PHE A 212 -11.25 7.90 -7.97
C PHE A 212 -11.26 9.42 -7.88
N GLU A 213 -10.54 10.04 -6.96
CA GLU A 213 -10.40 11.49 -6.87
C GLU A 213 -9.84 12.09 -8.17
N LEU A 214 -8.85 11.45 -8.78
CA LEU A 214 -8.27 11.90 -10.06
C LEU A 214 -9.23 11.76 -11.26
N GLU A 215 -10.10 10.74 -11.26
CA GLU A 215 -10.97 10.44 -12.41
C GLU A 215 -12.40 11.00 -12.27
N VAL A 216 -12.81 11.37 -11.04
CA VAL A 216 -14.17 11.79 -10.70
C VAL A 216 -14.15 13.18 -10.07
N PRO A 217 -14.37 14.24 -10.87
CA PRO A 217 -14.35 15.62 -10.37
C PRO A 217 -15.31 15.87 -9.20
N GLU A 218 -16.45 15.18 -9.19
CA GLU A 218 -17.44 15.32 -8.12
C GLU A 218 -16.94 14.83 -6.75
N ILE A 219 -15.92 13.95 -6.74
CA ILE A 219 -15.23 13.52 -5.51
C ILE A 219 -14.20 14.57 -5.12
N ASP A 220 -13.40 15.06 -6.07
CA ASP A 220 -12.41 16.10 -5.84
C ASP A 220 -13.05 17.41 -5.33
N GLU A 221 -14.23 17.76 -5.84
CA GLU A 221 -15.03 18.91 -5.41
C GLU A 221 -15.77 18.66 -4.07
N GLY A 222 -15.73 17.45 -3.50
CA GLY A 222 -16.40 17.10 -2.27
C GLY A 222 -17.92 16.95 -2.37
N LEU A 223 -18.49 16.88 -3.58
CA LEU A 223 -19.92 16.66 -3.82
C LEU A 223 -20.33 15.20 -3.63
N VAL A 224 -19.40 14.28 -3.89
CA VAL A 224 -19.51 12.85 -3.65
C VAL A 224 -18.39 12.43 -2.72
N GLU A 225 -18.72 11.69 -1.68
CA GLU A 225 -17.75 11.16 -0.71
C GLU A 225 -17.66 9.65 -0.80
N ILE A 226 -16.45 9.12 -0.76
CA ILE A 226 -16.19 7.69 -0.59
C ILE A 226 -16.22 7.37 0.90
N LYS A 227 -17.24 6.65 1.34
CA LYS A 227 -17.39 6.26 2.76
C LYS A 227 -16.49 5.09 3.15
N LYS A 228 -16.36 4.11 2.28
CA LYS A 228 -15.56 2.92 2.57
C LYS A 228 -15.18 2.17 1.30
N ILE A 229 -13.94 1.72 1.27
CA ILE A 229 -13.42 0.84 0.24
C ILE A 229 -13.02 -0.48 0.88
N VAL A 230 -13.43 -1.58 0.29
CA VAL A 230 -12.98 -2.92 0.62
C VAL A 230 -12.56 -3.64 -0.65
N ARG A 231 -11.37 -4.22 -0.66
CA ARG A 231 -10.83 -4.86 -1.86
C ARG A 231 -10.04 -6.12 -1.56
N GLU A 232 -10.01 -7.00 -2.54
CA GLU A 232 -9.03 -8.07 -2.70
C GLU A 232 -8.19 -7.68 -3.92
N PRO A 233 -6.95 -7.17 -3.70
CA PRO A 233 -6.18 -6.52 -4.74
C PRO A 233 -5.98 -7.37 -6.00
N GLY A 234 -6.37 -6.84 -7.15
CA GLY A 234 -6.29 -7.53 -8.44
C GLY A 234 -7.44 -8.47 -8.77
N ASP A 235 -8.39 -8.70 -7.87
CA ASP A 235 -9.57 -9.52 -8.12
C ASP A 235 -10.86 -8.70 -8.11
N ARG A 236 -11.25 -8.18 -6.96
CA ARG A 236 -12.51 -7.43 -6.84
C ARG A 236 -12.45 -6.43 -5.70
N ALA A 237 -13.16 -5.32 -5.87
CA ALA A 237 -13.38 -4.32 -4.85
C ALA A 237 -14.84 -3.89 -4.79
N LYS A 238 -15.24 -3.37 -3.63
CA LYS A 238 -16.51 -2.67 -3.43
C LYS A 238 -16.23 -1.29 -2.83
N VAL A 239 -16.83 -0.29 -3.46
CA VAL A 239 -16.67 1.12 -3.09
C VAL A 239 -18.04 1.67 -2.71
N ALA A 240 -18.18 2.08 -1.46
CA ALA A 240 -19.40 2.69 -0.98
C ALA A 240 -19.30 4.21 -1.06
N VAL A 241 -20.21 4.84 -1.80
CA VAL A 241 -20.22 6.28 -2.08
C VAL A 241 -21.51 6.93 -1.66
N ILE A 242 -21.46 8.18 -1.24
CA ILE A 242 -22.62 8.99 -0.88
C ILE A 242 -22.51 10.37 -1.54
N SER A 243 -23.65 10.94 -1.90
CA SER A 243 -23.74 12.35 -2.26
C SER A 243 -24.54 13.10 -1.21
N TYR A 244 -24.14 14.32 -0.92
CA TYR A 244 -24.88 15.26 -0.06
C TYR A 244 -25.80 16.18 -0.85
N ASP A 245 -25.75 16.14 -2.20
CA ASP A 245 -26.69 16.81 -3.09
C ASP A 245 -27.64 15.78 -3.72
N ASP A 246 -28.94 15.88 -3.42
CA ASP A 246 -30.00 14.98 -3.91
C ASP A 246 -30.10 14.95 -5.45
N ARG A 247 -29.50 15.92 -6.13
CA ARG A 247 -29.51 16.00 -7.61
C ARG A 247 -28.40 15.20 -8.25
N ILE A 248 -27.41 14.72 -7.46
CA ILE A 248 -26.26 14.00 -7.94
C ILE A 248 -26.40 12.52 -7.58
N ASP A 249 -26.44 11.66 -8.60
CA ASP A 249 -26.31 10.23 -8.40
C ASP A 249 -24.84 9.87 -8.14
N PRO A 250 -24.46 9.48 -6.91
CA PRO A 250 -23.06 9.22 -6.57
C PRO A 250 -22.48 8.01 -7.32
N VAL A 251 -23.31 7.01 -7.62
CA VAL A 251 -22.89 5.82 -8.38
C VAL A 251 -22.67 6.19 -9.85
N GLY A 252 -23.61 6.94 -10.43
CA GLY A 252 -23.51 7.41 -11.81
C GLY A 252 -22.30 8.31 -12.02
N ALA A 253 -21.96 9.20 -11.07
CA ALA A 253 -20.78 10.07 -11.11
C ALA A 253 -19.49 9.24 -11.16
N CYS A 254 -19.35 8.24 -10.28
CA CYS A 254 -18.17 7.37 -10.23
C CYS A 254 -18.04 6.46 -11.46
N VAL A 255 -19.14 5.96 -11.99
CA VAL A 255 -19.14 5.08 -13.17
C VAL A 255 -18.86 5.90 -14.44
N GLY A 256 -19.48 7.07 -14.55
CA GLY A 256 -19.36 7.95 -15.71
C GLY A 256 -20.13 7.45 -16.94
N MET A 257 -20.13 8.24 -18.01
CA MET A 257 -20.84 7.90 -19.24
C MET A 257 -20.31 6.58 -19.84
N LYS A 258 -21.19 5.57 -19.94
CA LYS A 258 -20.84 4.22 -20.44
C LYS A 258 -19.66 3.58 -19.70
N GLY A 259 -19.47 3.94 -18.46
CA GLY A 259 -18.40 3.38 -17.62
C GLY A 259 -17.01 3.97 -17.90
N SER A 260 -16.89 5.12 -18.56
CA SER A 260 -15.58 5.67 -18.96
C SER A 260 -14.65 5.93 -17.79
N ARG A 261 -15.16 6.52 -16.70
CA ARG A 261 -14.37 6.86 -15.51
C ARG A 261 -13.92 5.61 -14.76
N ILE A 262 -14.85 4.74 -14.41
CA ILE A 262 -14.51 3.50 -13.69
C ILE A 262 -13.57 2.60 -14.50
N HIS A 263 -13.67 2.58 -15.84
CA HIS A 263 -12.76 1.80 -16.69
C HIS A 263 -11.31 2.30 -16.65
N SER A 264 -11.10 3.61 -16.46
CA SER A 264 -9.75 4.16 -16.25
C SER A 264 -9.13 3.61 -14.96
N VAL A 265 -9.89 3.62 -13.87
CA VAL A 265 -9.46 3.08 -12.57
C VAL A 265 -9.23 1.56 -12.65
N VAL A 266 -10.17 0.81 -13.22
CA VAL A 266 -10.07 -0.65 -13.42
C VAL A 266 -8.81 -1.03 -14.20
N ARG A 267 -8.50 -0.29 -15.27
CA ARG A 267 -7.32 -0.54 -16.10
C ARG A 267 -6.02 -0.29 -15.33
N GLU A 268 -5.96 0.79 -14.52
CA GLU A 268 -4.80 1.09 -13.67
C GLU A 268 -4.57 -0.01 -12.62
N LEU A 269 -5.63 -0.60 -12.09
CA LEU A 269 -5.59 -1.65 -11.06
C LEU A 269 -5.46 -3.08 -11.61
N GLY A 270 -4.91 -3.25 -12.81
CA GLY A 270 -4.67 -4.58 -13.39
C GLY A 270 -5.95 -5.36 -13.72
N ASN A 271 -7.01 -4.67 -14.15
CA ASN A 271 -8.35 -5.19 -14.42
C ASN A 271 -9.05 -5.79 -13.18
N GLU A 272 -8.92 -5.14 -12.03
CA GLU A 272 -9.69 -5.42 -10.83
C GLU A 272 -11.16 -5.03 -11.04
N ASN A 273 -12.09 -5.95 -10.74
CA ASN A 273 -13.52 -5.66 -10.87
C ASN A 273 -13.97 -4.74 -9.73
N ILE A 274 -14.56 -3.59 -10.04
CA ILE A 274 -15.00 -2.61 -9.05
C ILE A 274 -16.52 -2.51 -9.06
N ASP A 275 -17.14 -2.80 -7.91
CA ASP A 275 -18.56 -2.58 -7.67
C ASP A 275 -18.74 -1.29 -6.87
N VAL A 276 -19.34 -0.28 -7.48
CA VAL A 276 -19.71 0.96 -6.78
C VAL A 276 -21.13 0.82 -6.25
N VAL A 277 -21.30 1.04 -4.96
CA VAL A 277 -22.59 0.94 -4.27
C VAL A 277 -22.91 2.23 -3.53
N GLN A 278 -24.16 2.64 -3.56
CA GLN A 278 -24.58 3.81 -2.80
C GLN A 278 -24.65 3.47 -1.32
N TRP A 279 -23.98 4.27 -0.50
CA TRP A 279 -24.03 4.16 0.96
C TRP A 279 -25.40 4.50 1.51
N THR A 280 -25.80 3.82 2.56
CA THR A 280 -26.96 4.15 3.38
C THR A 280 -26.68 3.74 4.82
N ASP A 281 -27.31 4.46 5.76
CA ASP A 281 -27.19 4.16 7.19
C ASP A 281 -28.11 3.04 7.63
N ASP A 282 -29.10 2.66 6.80
CA ASP A 282 -29.92 1.47 7.02
C ASP A 282 -29.11 0.20 6.72
N PRO A 283 -28.82 -0.62 7.74
CA PRO A 283 -27.98 -1.81 7.55
C PRO A 283 -28.63 -2.85 6.63
N ILE A 284 -29.96 -2.96 6.61
CA ILE A 284 -30.68 -3.90 5.74
C ILE A 284 -30.47 -3.51 4.28
N GLU A 285 -30.72 -2.25 3.95
CA GLU A 285 -30.52 -1.74 2.60
C GLU A 285 -29.03 -1.73 2.20
N MET A 286 -28.12 -1.46 3.14
CA MET A 286 -26.69 -1.51 2.88
C MET A 286 -26.22 -2.93 2.53
N ILE A 287 -26.72 -3.95 3.24
CA ILE A 287 -26.42 -5.36 2.95
C ILE A 287 -26.97 -5.77 1.58
N LYS A 288 -28.20 -5.37 1.25
CA LYS A 288 -28.79 -5.64 -0.08
C LYS A 288 -27.94 -5.05 -1.20
N ARG A 289 -27.53 -3.79 -1.07
CA ARG A 289 -26.68 -3.11 -2.06
C ARG A 289 -25.28 -3.73 -2.13
N ALA A 290 -24.72 -4.08 -0.98
CA ALA A 290 -23.37 -4.68 -0.90
C ALA A 290 -23.28 -6.06 -1.56
N LEU A 291 -24.39 -6.82 -1.62
CA LEU A 291 -24.42 -8.13 -2.27
C LEU A 291 -24.58 -8.07 -3.80
N SER A 292 -24.78 -6.85 -4.36
CA SER A 292 -24.84 -6.70 -5.82
C SER A 292 -23.73 -7.52 -6.52
N PRO A 293 -24.01 -8.20 -7.65
CA PRO A 293 -25.24 -8.12 -8.48
C PRO A 293 -26.42 -8.95 -8.00
N ALA A 294 -26.29 -9.80 -6.96
CA ALA A 294 -27.41 -10.56 -6.41
C ALA A 294 -28.44 -9.63 -5.72
N LYS A 295 -29.69 -10.02 -5.78
CA LYS A 295 -30.83 -9.27 -5.22
C LYS A 295 -31.43 -10.05 -4.08
N PRO A 296 -31.09 -9.77 -2.82
CA PRO A 296 -31.68 -10.43 -1.67
C PRO A 296 -33.20 -10.21 -1.59
N VAL A 297 -33.94 -11.29 -1.37
CA VAL A 297 -35.39 -11.26 -1.14
C VAL A 297 -35.66 -10.74 0.26
N GLN A 298 -34.97 -11.31 1.25
CA GLN A 298 -35.13 -10.96 2.66
C GLN A 298 -33.80 -10.85 3.36
N VAL A 299 -33.68 -9.91 4.30
CA VAL A 299 -32.53 -9.73 5.18
C VAL A 299 -33.02 -9.63 6.60
N VAL A 300 -32.52 -10.48 7.48
CA VAL A 300 -32.82 -10.50 8.92
C VAL A 300 -31.50 -10.28 9.68
N LEU A 301 -31.47 -9.25 10.52
CA LEU A 301 -30.30 -8.90 11.33
C LEU A 301 -30.37 -9.61 12.69
N ASN A 302 -29.18 -9.99 13.18
CA ASN A 302 -28.98 -10.47 14.53
C ASN A 302 -27.81 -9.70 15.14
N ASP A 303 -28.14 -8.62 15.85
CA ASP A 303 -27.20 -7.71 16.49
C ASP A 303 -26.74 -8.17 17.88
N GLU A 304 -27.32 -9.25 18.41
CA GLU A 304 -26.97 -9.79 19.73
C GLU A 304 -25.62 -10.52 19.73
N LEU A 305 -25.13 -10.88 18.54
CA LEU A 305 -23.87 -11.59 18.36
C LEU A 305 -22.69 -10.62 18.13
N THR A 306 -21.51 -11.06 18.48
CA THR A 306 -20.26 -10.31 18.21
C THR A 306 -19.30 -11.21 17.45
N PRO A 307 -19.03 -10.96 16.16
CA PRO A 307 -19.58 -9.89 15.31
C PRO A 307 -21.07 -10.07 15.01
N PRO A 308 -21.79 -8.97 14.67
CA PRO A 308 -23.20 -9.05 14.32
C PRO A 308 -23.40 -9.86 13.03
N ARG A 309 -24.51 -10.59 12.94
CA ARG A 309 -24.81 -11.47 11.80
C ARG A 309 -26.04 -11.01 11.03
N ALA A 310 -26.01 -11.26 9.73
CA ALA A 310 -27.15 -11.05 8.85
C ALA A 310 -27.49 -12.34 8.11
N LYS A 311 -28.74 -12.81 8.31
CA LYS A 311 -29.30 -13.89 7.53
C LYS A 311 -29.94 -13.30 6.27
N VAL A 312 -29.43 -13.72 5.10
CA VAL A 312 -29.87 -13.19 3.81
C VAL A 312 -30.45 -14.31 2.96
N VAL A 313 -31.71 -14.15 2.56
CA VAL A 313 -32.41 -15.09 1.68
C VAL A 313 -32.34 -14.56 0.25
N VAL A 314 -31.88 -15.39 -0.68
CA VAL A 314 -31.79 -15.08 -2.11
C VAL A 314 -32.48 -16.17 -2.93
N GLN A 315 -32.90 -15.82 -4.17
CA GLN A 315 -33.43 -16.80 -5.11
C GLN A 315 -32.38 -17.86 -5.46
N VAL A 316 -32.81 -19.05 -5.81
CA VAL A 316 -31.95 -20.22 -6.05
C VAL A 316 -30.87 -19.95 -7.11
N ASP A 317 -31.24 -19.25 -8.18
CA ASP A 317 -30.38 -18.89 -9.29
C ASP A 317 -29.37 -17.77 -8.93
N GLU A 318 -29.66 -16.97 -7.91
CA GLU A 318 -28.80 -15.86 -7.46
C GLU A 318 -27.80 -16.26 -6.35
N VAL A 319 -27.94 -17.42 -5.73
CA VAL A 319 -27.03 -17.91 -4.66
C VAL A 319 -25.58 -17.85 -5.09
N SER A 320 -25.27 -18.33 -6.30
CA SER A 320 -23.92 -18.33 -6.83
C SER A 320 -23.37 -16.91 -7.04
N GLN A 321 -24.22 -15.95 -7.37
CA GLN A 321 -23.84 -14.55 -7.54
C GLN A 321 -23.63 -13.86 -6.19
N ALA A 322 -24.48 -14.15 -5.21
CA ALA A 322 -24.37 -13.63 -3.84
C ALA A 322 -23.04 -14.06 -3.19
N ILE A 323 -22.69 -15.33 -3.33
CA ILE A 323 -21.43 -15.87 -2.81
C ILE A 323 -20.24 -15.37 -3.64
N GLY A 324 -20.36 -15.41 -4.96
CA GLY A 324 -19.31 -15.06 -5.90
C GLY A 324 -18.20 -16.12 -5.99
N ARG A 325 -17.30 -15.96 -6.95
CA ARG A 325 -16.18 -16.89 -7.16
C ARG A 325 -15.28 -16.95 -5.92
N GLY A 326 -15.12 -18.14 -5.34
CA GLY A 326 -14.31 -18.35 -4.14
C GLY A 326 -14.81 -17.58 -2.90
N GLY A 327 -16.10 -17.21 -2.86
CA GLY A 327 -16.69 -16.47 -1.74
C GLY A 327 -16.26 -15.00 -1.67
N ILE A 328 -15.65 -14.44 -2.71
CA ILE A 328 -15.14 -13.06 -2.69
C ILE A 328 -16.28 -12.04 -2.50
N ASN A 329 -17.43 -12.22 -3.20
CA ASN A 329 -18.50 -11.24 -3.13
C ASN A 329 -19.08 -11.11 -1.72
N ILE A 330 -19.42 -12.25 -1.09
CA ILE A 330 -19.95 -12.26 0.28
C ILE A 330 -18.93 -11.75 1.29
N ARG A 331 -17.64 -12.11 1.15
CA ARG A 331 -16.57 -11.65 2.03
C ARG A 331 -16.37 -10.13 1.95
N LEU A 332 -16.39 -9.56 0.74
CA LEU A 332 -16.31 -8.11 0.56
C LEU A 332 -17.55 -7.41 1.09
N ALA A 333 -18.75 -7.98 0.87
CA ALA A 333 -19.99 -7.43 1.43
C ALA A 333 -19.95 -7.43 2.95
N SER A 334 -19.48 -8.52 3.58
CA SER A 334 -19.33 -8.60 5.05
C SER A 334 -18.33 -7.56 5.57
N LYS A 335 -17.16 -7.40 4.93
CA LYS A 335 -16.17 -6.37 5.30
C LYS A 335 -16.71 -4.94 5.13
N LEU A 336 -17.51 -4.72 4.08
CA LEU A 336 -18.09 -3.41 3.78
C LEU A 336 -19.12 -3.00 4.82
N THR A 337 -20.06 -3.89 5.13
CA THR A 337 -21.19 -3.64 6.03
C THR A 337 -20.83 -3.82 7.52
N GLY A 338 -19.82 -4.64 7.82
CA GLY A 338 -19.44 -5.01 9.18
C GLY A 338 -20.25 -6.17 9.77
N TYR A 339 -21.17 -6.76 9.00
CA TYR A 339 -21.96 -7.92 9.39
C TYR A 339 -21.37 -9.21 8.83
N GLU A 340 -21.35 -10.27 9.59
CA GLU A 340 -21.11 -11.63 9.07
C GLU A 340 -22.37 -12.08 8.32
N ILE A 341 -22.27 -12.23 6.99
CA ILE A 341 -23.41 -12.49 6.13
C ILE A 341 -23.52 -14.00 5.87
N ASP A 342 -24.65 -14.58 6.27
CA ASP A 342 -25.03 -15.96 5.97
C ASP A 342 -26.08 -15.97 4.84
N VAL A 343 -25.76 -16.61 3.70
CA VAL A 343 -26.65 -16.70 2.55
C VAL A 343 -27.45 -17.99 2.58
N TYR A 344 -28.75 -17.86 2.44
CA TYR A 344 -29.72 -18.96 2.37
C TYR A 344 -30.44 -18.89 1.03
N ARG A 345 -30.81 -20.05 0.50
CA ARG A 345 -31.69 -20.09 -0.66
C ARG A 345 -33.15 -19.91 -0.22
N GLU A 346 -33.93 -19.25 -1.05
CA GLU A 346 -35.36 -19.26 -0.93
C GLU A 346 -35.85 -20.67 -1.28
N ILE A 347 -36.51 -21.31 -0.34
CA ILE A 347 -37.16 -22.59 -0.58
C ILE A 347 -38.57 -22.25 -1.06
N SER A 348 -38.94 -22.67 -2.26
CA SER A 348 -40.32 -22.57 -2.72
C SER A 348 -41.20 -23.48 -1.86
N GLU A 349 -42.41 -23.06 -1.60
CA GLU A 349 -43.42 -23.89 -0.89
C GLU A 349 -43.56 -25.29 -1.52
N GLU A 350 -43.20 -25.43 -2.80
CA GLU A 350 -43.15 -26.70 -3.52
C GLU A 350 -41.96 -27.62 -3.14
N GLU A 351 -40.94 -27.09 -2.44
CA GLU A 351 -39.73 -27.83 -2.05
C GLU A 351 -39.66 -28.16 -0.55
N GLU A 352 -40.58 -27.67 0.27
CA GLU A 352 -40.68 -28.09 1.68
C GLU A 352 -41.03 -29.55 1.74
N ASP A 353 -40.11 -30.36 2.23
CA ASP A 353 -40.31 -31.80 2.42
C ASP A 353 -40.53 -32.05 3.91
N ILE A 354 -41.73 -32.53 4.24
CA ILE A 354 -42.16 -32.76 5.60
C ILE A 354 -41.70 -34.15 6.03
N GLU A 355 -41.09 -34.26 7.21
CA GLU A 355 -40.72 -35.57 7.75
C GLU A 355 -41.98 -36.40 8.04
N ILE A 356 -42.00 -37.65 7.62
CA ILE A 356 -43.17 -38.52 7.82
C ILE A 356 -43.55 -38.74 9.29
N GLN A 357 -42.63 -38.37 10.23
CA GLN A 357 -42.93 -38.38 11.67
C GLN A 357 -43.94 -37.32 12.10
N GLU A 358 -44.05 -36.23 11.39
CA GLU A 358 -44.99 -35.15 11.69
C GLU A 358 -46.44 -35.61 11.48
N PHE A 359 -46.65 -36.65 10.66
CA PHE A 359 -47.94 -37.27 10.45
C PHE A 359 -48.32 -38.34 11.50
N SER A 360 -47.60 -38.39 12.63
CA SER A 360 -47.88 -39.37 13.71
C SER A 360 -49.26 -39.28 14.33
N ASP A 361 -49.92 -38.13 14.20
CA ASP A 361 -51.28 -37.93 14.69
C ASP A 361 -52.37 -38.48 13.73
N GLU A 362 -52.05 -38.59 12.44
CA GLU A 362 -53.01 -39.01 11.39
C GLU A 362 -52.70 -40.38 10.81
N ILE A 363 -51.41 -40.79 10.83
CA ILE A 363 -50.95 -42.07 10.31
C ILE A 363 -50.46 -42.94 11.47
N PRO A 364 -50.98 -44.16 11.64
CA PRO A 364 -50.50 -45.08 12.68
C PRO A 364 -49.00 -45.33 12.62
N GLU A 365 -48.34 -45.36 13.78
CA GLU A 365 -46.87 -45.51 13.87
C GLU A 365 -46.34 -46.78 13.20
N GLU A 366 -47.12 -47.82 13.14
CA GLU A 366 -46.79 -49.07 12.44
C GLU A 366 -46.57 -48.83 10.93
N LEU A 367 -47.42 -47.96 10.33
CA LEU A 367 -47.32 -47.61 8.91
C LEU A 367 -46.15 -46.66 8.66
N LEU A 368 -45.90 -45.70 9.58
CA LEU A 368 -44.71 -44.82 9.51
C LEU A 368 -43.40 -45.61 9.58
N GLN A 369 -43.35 -46.64 10.43
CA GLN A 369 -42.17 -47.51 10.49
C GLN A 369 -42.02 -48.33 9.21
N MET A 370 -43.08 -48.77 8.58
CA MET A 370 -43.02 -49.47 7.29
C MET A 370 -42.47 -48.57 6.18
N LEU A 371 -42.88 -47.29 6.16
CA LEU A 371 -42.37 -46.29 5.21
C LEU A 371 -40.87 -46.03 5.41
N ARG A 372 -40.43 -45.90 6.66
CA ARG A 372 -39.00 -45.73 6.97
C ARG A 372 -38.15 -46.95 6.55
N ASN A 373 -38.66 -48.16 6.79
CA ASN A 373 -37.96 -49.37 6.44
C ASN A 373 -37.70 -49.50 4.93
N ILE A 374 -38.48 -48.83 4.09
CA ILE A 374 -38.29 -48.78 2.64
C ILE A 374 -37.48 -47.54 2.19
N GLY A 375 -37.04 -46.72 3.16
CA GLY A 375 -36.22 -45.51 2.88
C GLY A 375 -37.03 -44.26 2.52
N CYS A 376 -38.31 -44.21 2.87
CA CYS A 376 -39.17 -43.03 2.72
C CYS A 376 -39.26 -42.34 4.06
N ASP A 377 -38.31 -41.46 4.35
CA ASP A 377 -38.26 -40.69 5.59
C ASP A 377 -39.03 -39.35 5.48
N THR A 378 -39.41 -38.96 4.26
CA THR A 378 -40.09 -37.69 3.96
C THR A 378 -41.35 -37.90 3.17
N ALA A 379 -42.28 -36.98 3.30
CA ALA A 379 -43.59 -37.01 2.65
C ALA A 379 -43.49 -37.03 1.12
N ARG A 380 -42.54 -36.26 0.55
CA ARG A 380 -42.30 -36.23 -0.89
C ARG A 380 -41.79 -37.57 -1.41
N ALA A 381 -40.90 -38.26 -0.66
CA ALA A 381 -40.40 -39.58 -1.02
C ALA A 381 -41.53 -40.63 -1.09
N VAL A 382 -42.55 -40.45 -0.27
CA VAL A 382 -43.77 -41.29 -0.33
C VAL A 382 -44.63 -40.93 -1.53
N LEU A 383 -44.80 -39.63 -1.87
CA LEU A 383 -45.58 -39.18 -3.02
C LEU A 383 -44.97 -39.54 -4.37
N GLU A 384 -43.64 -39.72 -4.43
CA GLU A 384 -42.96 -40.22 -5.64
C GLU A 384 -43.27 -41.68 -5.96
N LEU A 385 -43.73 -42.45 -4.97
CA LEU A 385 -44.15 -43.82 -5.17
C LEU A 385 -45.61 -43.89 -5.64
N SER A 386 -45.84 -44.70 -6.67
CA SER A 386 -47.22 -45.03 -7.02
C SER A 386 -47.83 -45.91 -5.94
N ARG A 387 -49.17 -45.88 -5.80
CA ARG A 387 -49.93 -46.70 -4.85
C ARG A 387 -49.52 -48.18 -4.94
N ASP A 388 -49.42 -48.73 -6.15
CA ASP A 388 -49.04 -50.14 -6.39
C ASP A 388 -47.59 -50.44 -5.97
N GLU A 389 -46.69 -49.47 -6.10
CA GLU A 389 -45.31 -49.59 -5.69
C GLU A 389 -45.15 -49.49 -4.17
N LEU A 390 -45.93 -48.63 -3.53
CA LEU A 390 -46.00 -48.49 -2.08
C LEU A 390 -46.47 -49.79 -1.44
N MET A 391 -47.57 -50.37 -1.95
CA MET A 391 -48.10 -51.68 -1.50
C MET A 391 -47.07 -52.80 -1.69
N ARG A 392 -46.39 -52.80 -2.81
CA ARG A 392 -45.40 -53.84 -3.13
C ARG A 392 -44.16 -53.78 -2.23
N ARG A 393 -43.68 -52.60 -1.86
CA ARG A 393 -42.48 -52.39 -1.05
C ARG A 393 -42.75 -52.54 0.44
N THR A 394 -43.89 -52.04 0.92
CA THR A 394 -44.26 -52.06 2.35
C THR A 394 -45.03 -53.31 2.75
N GLY A 395 -45.74 -53.93 1.81
CA GLY A 395 -46.62 -55.05 2.08
C GLY A 395 -47.97 -54.65 2.72
N MET A 396 -48.28 -53.35 2.74
CA MET A 396 -49.55 -52.82 3.30
C MET A 396 -50.74 -53.13 2.38
N GLU A 397 -51.94 -53.17 2.95
CA GLU A 397 -53.21 -53.32 2.20
C GLU A 397 -53.54 -52.03 1.44
N GLU A 398 -54.28 -52.19 0.34
CA GLU A 398 -54.68 -51.08 -0.56
C GLU A 398 -55.32 -49.90 0.18
N ALA A 399 -56.21 -50.18 1.16
CA ALA A 399 -56.90 -49.18 1.94
C ALA A 399 -55.94 -48.30 2.78
N TYR A 400 -54.83 -48.88 3.30
CA TYR A 400 -53.85 -48.14 4.08
C TYR A 400 -52.93 -47.33 3.18
N ALA A 401 -52.53 -47.86 2.03
CA ALA A 401 -51.72 -47.13 1.05
C ALA A 401 -52.47 -45.89 0.51
N GLU A 402 -53.76 -46.07 0.25
CA GLU A 402 -54.61 -44.97 -0.20
C GLU A 402 -54.84 -43.90 0.91
N HIS A 403 -54.98 -44.34 2.17
CA HIS A 403 -55.11 -43.44 3.33
C HIS A 403 -53.82 -42.61 3.51
N VAL A 404 -52.64 -43.23 3.53
CA VAL A 404 -51.34 -42.57 3.66
C VAL A 404 -51.15 -41.54 2.54
N LEU A 405 -51.38 -41.92 1.28
CA LEU A 405 -51.23 -40.99 0.16
C LEU A 405 -52.21 -39.83 0.20
N ASN A 406 -53.43 -40.04 0.72
CA ASN A 406 -54.45 -38.96 0.84
C ASN A 406 -54.10 -38.00 1.98
N VAL A 407 -53.67 -38.51 3.14
CA VAL A 407 -53.23 -37.68 4.28
C VAL A 407 -52.06 -36.80 3.85
N ILE A 408 -51.02 -37.39 3.28
CA ILE A 408 -49.85 -36.63 2.84
C ILE A 408 -50.20 -35.61 1.74
N LYS A 409 -51.07 -35.95 0.77
CA LYS A 409 -51.53 -35.01 -0.26
C LYS A 409 -52.38 -33.87 0.28
N ALA A 410 -53.17 -34.10 1.34
CA ALA A 410 -53.99 -33.07 1.95
C ALA A 410 -53.17 -31.99 2.60
N GLU A 411 -52.05 -32.35 3.25
CA GLU A 411 -51.14 -31.39 3.90
C GLU A 411 -50.45 -30.48 2.89
N PHE A 412 -50.01 -31.01 1.77
CA PHE A 412 -49.44 -30.19 0.67
C PHE A 412 -50.48 -29.31 -0.04
N ALA A 413 -51.76 -29.56 0.13
CA ALA A 413 -52.83 -28.75 -0.45
C ALA A 413 -53.27 -27.59 0.45
N ASP A 414 -53.01 -27.64 1.77
CA ASP A 414 -53.44 -26.65 2.77
C ASP A 414 -52.36 -25.59 3.11
N GLU A 415 -51.08 -25.80 2.73
CA GLU A 415 -49.95 -24.93 3.09
C GLU A 415 -49.77 -23.69 2.18
N GLY A 416 -50.68 -23.35 1.32
CA GLY A 416 -50.65 -22.12 0.51
C GLY A 416 -50.63 -20.80 1.29
N SER A 417 -50.31 -20.77 2.60
CA SER A 417 -50.41 -19.54 3.38
C SER A 417 -49.42 -19.33 4.54
N ALA A 418 -48.38 -20.10 4.73
CA ALA A 418 -47.48 -19.78 5.86
C ALA A 418 -46.01 -20.16 5.66
N SER A 419 -45.17 -19.15 5.81
CA SER A 419 -43.77 -19.12 6.21
C SER A 419 -42.71 -19.71 5.29
N VAL A 420 -41.96 -18.78 4.68
CA VAL A 420 -40.67 -19.01 4.04
C VAL A 420 -39.69 -19.58 5.08
N GLN A 421 -39.39 -20.85 5.03
CA GLN A 421 -38.23 -21.43 5.70
C GLN A 421 -37.03 -21.37 4.74
N ALA A 422 -35.88 -21.05 5.27
CA ALA A 422 -34.67 -20.91 4.49
C ALA A 422 -33.61 -21.91 4.96
N GLU A 423 -33.06 -22.67 4.03
CA GLU A 423 -32.00 -23.63 4.32
C GLU A 423 -30.62 -23.03 4.05
N LYS A 424 -29.68 -23.18 5.01
CA LYS A 424 -28.33 -22.62 4.90
C LYS A 424 -27.56 -23.32 3.79
N VAL A 425 -27.26 -22.59 2.73
CA VAL A 425 -26.31 -23.03 1.72
C VAL A 425 -24.92 -22.74 2.26
N THR A 426 -24.33 -23.71 2.94
CA THR A 426 -22.94 -23.64 3.40
C THR A 426 -22.02 -23.65 2.19
N ALA A 427 -21.66 -22.47 1.71
CA ALA A 427 -20.38 -22.34 1.08
C ALA A 427 -19.36 -22.46 2.22
N ALA A 428 -18.71 -23.61 2.33
CA ALA A 428 -17.59 -23.81 3.25
C ALA A 428 -16.51 -22.77 2.94
N ALA A 429 -16.63 -21.60 3.53
CA ALA A 429 -15.50 -20.72 3.72
C ALA A 429 -14.70 -21.36 4.84
N THR A 430 -13.81 -22.27 4.48
CA THR A 430 -12.82 -22.83 5.38
C THR A 430 -12.00 -21.66 5.90
N THR A 431 -12.33 -21.21 7.08
CA THR A 431 -11.45 -20.40 7.91
C THR A 431 -10.25 -21.27 8.23
N VAL A 432 -9.17 -21.06 7.50
CA VAL A 432 -7.85 -21.53 7.89
C VAL A 432 -7.37 -20.58 8.99
N SER A 433 -7.81 -20.85 10.22
CA SER A 433 -7.06 -20.45 11.40
C SER A 433 -5.96 -21.48 11.56
N GLY A 434 -4.73 -21.07 11.21
CA GLY A 434 -3.54 -21.83 11.46
C GLY A 434 -3.28 -21.88 12.96
N GLU A 435 -3.47 -23.03 13.53
CA GLU A 435 -2.90 -23.39 14.81
C GLU A 435 -1.98 -24.57 14.58
N SER A 436 -0.71 -24.30 14.74
CA SER A 436 0.38 -25.26 14.66
C SER A 436 0.31 -26.18 15.88
N GLU A 437 -0.01 -27.44 15.68
CA GLU A 437 0.36 -28.52 16.59
C GLU A 437 1.19 -29.56 15.85
N GLU A 438 2.42 -29.72 16.35
CA GLU A 438 3.32 -30.81 16.02
C GLU A 438 2.71 -32.16 16.38
N PRO A 439 2.84 -33.20 15.56
CA PRO A 439 2.59 -34.54 16.03
C PRO A 439 3.89 -35.17 16.55
N LYS A 440 3.84 -35.56 17.81
CA LYS A 440 4.76 -36.49 18.48
C LYS A 440 4.71 -37.85 17.80
N ALA A 441 5.90 -38.34 17.56
CA ALA A 441 6.15 -39.71 17.16
C ALA A 441 5.73 -40.71 18.24
N GLU A 442 5.08 -41.80 17.81
CA GLU A 442 5.14 -43.08 18.54
C GLU A 442 5.20 -44.25 17.53
N GLU A 443 6.26 -45.01 17.73
CA GLU A 443 6.64 -46.21 17.04
C GLU A 443 5.58 -47.32 17.22
N THR A 444 5.37 -48.19 16.21
CA THR A 444 5.62 -49.65 16.37
C THR A 444 5.32 -50.43 15.11
N SER A 445 6.30 -51.18 14.74
CA SER A 445 6.33 -52.57 14.22
C SER A 445 5.82 -52.89 12.81
N THR A 446 6.80 -53.28 12.01
CA THR A 446 6.79 -54.22 10.87
C THR A 446 6.26 -55.61 11.26
N PRO A 447 5.99 -56.61 10.37
CA PRO A 447 6.86 -57.00 9.26
C PRO A 447 6.12 -57.51 7.98
N ASP A 448 6.85 -57.54 6.89
CA ASP A 448 7.27 -58.72 6.07
C ASP A 448 6.59 -58.94 4.71
N GLU A 449 7.49 -59.30 3.80
CA GLU A 449 7.51 -59.98 2.52
C GLU A 449 7.36 -59.18 1.20
N GLY A 450 8.53 -59.07 0.55
CA GLY A 450 8.71 -58.83 -0.90
C GLY A 450 8.52 -60.11 -1.70
N PRO A 451 9.12 -60.31 -2.88
CA PRO A 451 9.91 -59.46 -3.78
C PRO A 451 9.52 -59.58 -5.27
N SER A 452 10.23 -58.92 -6.12
CA SER A 452 10.77 -59.26 -7.47
C SER A 452 10.63 -58.16 -8.49
N GLU A 453 11.76 -57.64 -8.92
CA GLU A 453 12.49 -57.87 -10.18
C GLU A 453 11.81 -57.15 -11.37
N GLU A 454 12.44 -56.44 -12.22
CA GLU A 454 13.71 -56.37 -12.91
C GLU A 454 13.66 -55.13 -13.82
N ALA A 455 14.56 -54.38 -14.03
CA ALA A 455 15.78 -54.20 -14.78
C ALA A 455 15.91 -52.79 -15.32
N ALA A 456 17.03 -52.18 -15.04
CA ALA A 456 17.68 -51.20 -15.89
C ALA A 456 18.43 -51.96 -17.01
N PRO A 457 18.92 -51.34 -18.09
CA PRO A 457 20.08 -50.46 -18.06
C PRO A 457 20.08 -49.29 -19.09
N ALA A 458 20.76 -48.26 -18.76
CA ALA A 458 22.06 -47.73 -19.23
C ALA A 458 22.22 -47.35 -20.71
N ASP A 459 22.84 -46.20 -20.85
CA ASP A 459 23.95 -45.81 -21.74
C ASP A 459 23.55 -45.04 -23.00
N GLU A 460 24.13 -43.96 -23.31
CA GLU A 460 25.42 -43.46 -23.69
C GLU A 460 25.30 -42.01 -24.22
N ALA A 461 26.12 -41.11 -23.77
CA ALA A 461 26.66 -40.04 -24.58
C ALA A 461 27.80 -40.64 -25.46
N PRO A 462 28.26 -40.07 -26.57
CA PRO A 462 29.00 -38.83 -26.59
C PRO A 462 29.06 -38.05 -27.93
N SER A 463 29.72 -36.88 -27.79
CA SER A 463 30.71 -36.25 -28.68
C SER A 463 30.32 -35.61 -30.02
N GLU A 464 30.65 -34.35 -30.06
CA GLU A 464 31.70 -33.66 -30.84
C GLU A 464 31.42 -33.34 -32.32
N GLU A 465 31.74 -32.13 -32.60
CA GLU A 465 32.64 -31.61 -33.60
C GLU A 465 32.04 -30.87 -34.82
N SER A 466 32.45 -29.65 -34.92
CA SER A 466 33.11 -28.89 -35.99
C SER A 466 32.39 -27.65 -36.50
N ALA A 467 33.04 -26.53 -36.26
CA ALA A 467 33.08 -25.38 -37.15
C ALA A 467 33.84 -25.75 -38.46
N PRO A 468 33.81 -25.03 -39.57
CA PRO A 468 34.42 -23.70 -39.65
C PRO A 468 33.83 -22.67 -40.66
N ALA A 469 34.19 -21.39 -40.44
CA ALA A 469 34.63 -20.34 -41.35
C ALA A 469 33.91 -20.13 -42.71
N ASP A 470 33.68 -18.96 -43.22
CA ASP A 470 34.58 -17.88 -43.55
C ASP A 470 33.87 -16.74 -44.33
N GLN A 471 34.40 -15.51 -44.19
CA GLN A 471 34.41 -14.43 -45.21
C GLN A 471 33.07 -13.72 -45.52
N ALA A 472 32.93 -12.41 -45.64
CA ALA A 472 33.83 -11.29 -45.75
C ALA A 472 32.98 -10.01 -45.71
N SER A 473 33.48 -8.98 -45.09
CA SER A 473 33.14 -7.59 -45.39
C SER A 473 33.56 -7.19 -46.81
N PRO A 474 33.01 -6.13 -47.41
CA PRO A 474 33.66 -4.86 -47.26
C PRO A 474 32.78 -3.60 -47.23
N GLU A 475 33.23 -2.62 -46.44
CA GLU A 475 33.44 -1.21 -46.67
C GLU A 475 32.73 -0.54 -47.87
N ALA A 476 32.13 0.61 -47.58
CA ALA A 476 32.43 1.89 -48.23
C ALA A 476 31.59 3.04 -47.64
N GLU A 477 32.22 3.93 -46.93
CA GLU A 477 32.01 5.41 -46.99
C GLU A 477 32.68 5.96 -48.24
N PRO A 478 32.60 7.27 -48.57
CA PRO A 478 31.75 8.43 -48.24
C PRO A 478 31.35 9.30 -49.46
N ALA A 479 30.65 10.41 -49.26
CA ALA A 479 30.75 11.69 -49.96
C ALA A 479 29.64 12.64 -49.49
N GLU A 480 29.97 13.68 -48.80
CA GLU A 480 30.30 15.10 -49.12
C GLU A 480 29.54 15.70 -50.32
N ALA A 481 28.95 16.81 -50.03
CA ALA A 481 29.05 18.12 -50.67
C ALA A 481 27.76 18.92 -50.60
N THR A 482 27.80 19.98 -49.86
CA THR A 482 27.95 21.43 -50.20
C THR A 482 26.67 22.15 -50.59
N GLN A 483 26.40 23.18 -49.76
CA GLN A 483 26.23 24.61 -50.16
C GLN A 483 25.00 24.93 -51.02
N GLU A 484 24.27 25.98 -50.89
CA GLU A 484 24.53 27.39 -50.58
C GLU A 484 23.21 28.17 -50.44
N ASN A 485 23.21 29.19 -49.57
CA ASN A 485 22.72 30.56 -49.78
C ASN A 485 21.29 30.83 -50.33
N ALA A 486 20.52 31.74 -49.79
CA ALA A 486 20.67 33.17 -49.69
C ALA A 486 19.43 33.79 -49.07
N GLU A 487 19.59 34.68 -48.15
CA GLU A 487 19.34 36.15 -48.20
C GLU A 487 17.91 36.62 -48.50
N GLY A 488 17.55 37.58 -47.67
CA GLY A 488 16.62 38.64 -47.94
C GLY A 488 15.69 38.92 -46.75
N SER A 489 16.01 39.74 -45.87
CA SER A 489 16.07 41.20 -45.78
C SER A 489 14.71 41.86 -45.65
N SER A 490 14.67 42.68 -44.63
CA SER A 490 14.09 44.01 -44.46
C SER A 490 12.64 44.01 -43.95
N ASP A 491 12.43 44.67 -43.00
CA ASP A 491 12.45 46.06 -42.55
C ASP A 491 11.14 46.47 -41.89
N SER A 492 11.32 47.10 -40.85
CA SER A 492 10.87 48.42 -40.37
C SER A 492 9.58 48.52 -39.59
N ASN A 493 9.80 49.11 -38.43
CA ASN A 493 9.18 50.32 -37.88
C ASN A 493 7.69 50.20 -37.53
N ASP A 494 7.20 50.74 -36.52
CA ASP A 494 7.48 52.00 -35.79
C ASP A 494 6.60 52.10 -34.53
N SER A 495 7.17 52.59 -33.51
CA SER A 495 6.74 53.57 -32.51
C SER A 495 5.27 53.70 -32.11
N SER A 496 5.08 53.84 -30.88
CA SER A 496 4.74 54.98 -30.02
C SER A 496 3.98 54.54 -28.80
N ASP A 497 4.53 54.71 -27.63
CA ASP A 497 4.36 55.85 -26.71
C ASP A 497 2.90 56.19 -26.38
N VAL A 498 2.61 56.21 -25.11
CA VAL A 498 2.25 57.36 -24.29
C VAL A 498 1.59 56.89 -22.99
N ASP A 499 2.28 57.13 -21.88
CA ASP A 499 1.91 57.88 -20.66
C ASP A 499 0.49 57.64 -20.09
N ALA A 500 0.26 57.62 -18.88
CA ALA A 500 0.74 58.29 -17.68
C ALA A 500 -0.32 58.15 -16.58
N GLU A 501 0.15 58.30 -15.39
CA GLU A 501 -0.46 58.89 -14.18
C GLU A 501 -1.58 58.11 -13.49
N ALA A 502 -1.44 57.80 -12.27
CA ALA A 502 -1.07 58.47 -11.00
C ALA A 502 -2.24 58.56 -10.06
N SER A 503 -1.88 58.43 -8.82
CA SER A 503 -2.48 58.98 -7.59
C SER A 503 -3.69 58.23 -7.01
N THR A 504 -3.78 57.98 -5.79
CA THR A 504 -3.34 58.42 -4.45
C THR A 504 -4.27 57.78 -3.44
N GLU A 505 -3.67 57.33 -2.36
CA GLU A 505 -4.01 57.61 -0.95
C GLU A 505 -5.49 57.58 -0.53
N THR A 506 -5.80 56.88 0.55
CA THR A 506 -5.68 57.21 1.99
C THR A 506 -6.27 56.07 2.79
N GLU A 507 -5.59 55.49 3.79
CA GLU A 507 -5.70 55.77 5.25
C GLU A 507 -7.15 55.83 5.76
N GLU A 508 -7.46 55.09 6.73
CA GLU A 508 -7.41 55.14 8.17
C GLU A 508 -8.41 54.16 8.81
N GLU A 509 -7.91 53.49 9.81
CA GLU A 509 -8.29 53.43 11.24
C GLU A 509 -9.69 52.88 11.55
N GLU A 510 -9.77 52.04 12.43
CA GLU A 510 -9.57 51.81 13.86
C GLU A 510 -10.78 51.12 14.49
N LYS A 511 -10.46 50.23 15.38
CA LYS A 511 -11.11 49.95 16.68
C LYS A 511 -12.39 49.13 16.79
N ASP A 512 -12.17 48.11 17.52
CA ASP A 512 -12.60 47.74 18.89
C ASP A 512 -13.90 46.94 19.08
N ALA A 513 -13.67 45.89 19.79
CA ALA A 513 -14.39 45.41 20.95
C ALA A 513 -15.74 44.65 20.79
N SER A 514 -15.74 43.41 21.06
CA SER A 514 -16.31 42.78 22.26
C SER A 514 -16.08 41.29 22.22
#